data_fdcb7fc09517027ea30e1b9ec9121a12
#
_entry.id   fdcb7fc09517027ea30e1b9ec9121a12
#
_cell.length_a   1.000
_cell.length_b   1.000
_cell.length_c   1.000
_cell.angle_alpha   90.00
_cell.angle_beta   90.00
_cell.angle_gamma   90.00
#
_symmetry.space_group_name_H-M   'P 1'
#
loop_
_entity.id
_entity.type
_entity.pdbx_description
1 polymer ?
#
loop_
_entity_poly.entity_id
_entity_poly.type
_entity_poly.pdbx_seq_one_letter_code
_entity_poly.pdbx_strand_id
1 'polypeptide(L)'
;REKPVEFIGDHYQMPLPGGLGLGKPLKSTVHPLRKTIPIYLGAEGPKNVALAGELCDGWLPLFFAPKDNHFYADALNEGFAAAGKPRIGPDGKIPDSNDFEVVCPVSIVPDSDIEKAADKVRPMLALYMGGMGAKGANFHYDVFCRMGYQDVADKVQELYLQGKKAEASATIPLALVEEVALVGPLGKITEDLTKWEDTVVTTLQVSGSPALLETIAEVVLS
;
A
#
# COMPACT_ATOMS: atom_id res chain seq x y z
N ARG A 1 0.59 -29.57 -7.68
CA ARG A 1 -0.04 -30.87 -7.89
C ARG A 1 0.93 -32.05 -8.06
N GLU A 2 2.14 -31.75 -8.40
CA GLU A 2 3.18 -32.78 -8.63
C GLU A 2 3.63 -33.45 -7.31
N LYS A 3 3.48 -32.72 -6.20
CA LYS A 3 3.84 -33.22 -4.87
C LYS A 3 2.69 -32.99 -3.88
N PRO A 4 2.59 -33.79 -2.82
CA PRO A 4 1.76 -33.47 -1.66
C PRO A 4 2.14 -32.11 -1.08
N VAL A 5 1.17 -31.41 -0.51
CA VAL A 5 1.44 -30.18 0.24
C VAL A 5 1.90 -30.60 1.65
N GLU A 6 3.20 -30.44 1.89
CA GLU A 6 3.83 -30.73 3.18
C GLU A 6 4.62 -29.50 3.62
N PHE A 7 4.46 -29.13 4.89
CA PHE A 7 5.21 -28.04 5.51
C PHE A 7 5.38 -28.34 7.01
N ILE A 8 6.59 -28.22 7.51
CA ILE A 8 6.91 -28.34 8.94
C ILE A 8 7.65 -27.08 9.35
N GLY A 9 6.95 -26.21 10.10
CA GLY A 9 7.49 -24.98 10.66
C GLY A 9 7.13 -24.84 12.13
N ASP A 10 7.66 -23.81 12.78
CA ASP A 10 7.47 -23.60 14.22
C ASP A 10 6.02 -23.30 14.59
N HIS A 11 5.26 -22.66 13.69
CA HIS A 11 3.88 -22.22 13.93
C HIS A 11 2.85 -22.96 13.10
N TYR A 12 3.25 -23.53 11.97
CA TYR A 12 2.36 -24.23 11.05
C TYR A 12 2.95 -25.58 10.66
N GLN A 13 2.10 -26.61 10.67
CA GLN A 13 2.46 -27.94 10.18
C GLN A 13 1.37 -28.48 9.28
N MET A 14 1.75 -28.98 8.12
CA MET A 14 0.84 -29.61 7.15
C MET A 14 1.44 -30.92 6.64
N PRO A 15 0.76 -32.08 6.80
CA PRO A 15 -0.50 -32.26 7.56
C PRO A 15 -0.29 -32.04 9.04
N LEU A 16 -1.35 -31.61 9.77
CA LEU A 16 -1.28 -31.38 11.22
C LEU A 16 -1.16 -32.73 11.95
N PRO A 17 -0.09 -32.96 12.74
CA PRO A 17 0.05 -34.16 13.54
C PRO A 17 -1.10 -34.32 14.55
N GLY A 18 -1.75 -35.48 14.57
CA GLY A 18 -2.91 -35.71 15.46
C GLY A 18 -4.19 -34.96 15.11
N GLY A 19 -4.22 -34.27 13.97
CA GLY A 19 -5.42 -33.60 13.46
C GLY A 19 -6.48 -34.57 12.93
N LEU A 20 -7.71 -34.04 12.79
CA LEU A 20 -8.87 -34.85 12.29
C LEU A 20 -8.71 -35.30 10.83
N GLY A 21 -7.76 -34.74 10.08
CA GLY A 21 -7.49 -35.06 8.69
C GLY A 21 -6.72 -36.36 8.43
N LEU A 22 -6.54 -37.21 9.43
CA LEU A 22 -5.85 -38.50 9.33
C LEU A 22 -4.39 -38.41 8.81
N GLY A 23 -3.74 -37.27 8.92
CA GLY A 23 -2.37 -37.04 8.47
C GLY A 23 -2.14 -37.13 6.96
N LYS A 24 -3.21 -37.06 6.17
CA LYS A 24 -3.08 -37.08 4.69
C LYS A 24 -2.76 -35.69 4.15
N PRO A 25 -1.74 -35.58 3.30
CA PRO A 25 -1.44 -34.31 2.63
C PRO A 25 -2.61 -33.84 1.75
N LEU A 26 -2.78 -32.53 1.67
CA LEU A 26 -3.76 -31.93 0.78
C LEU A 26 -3.41 -32.22 -0.69
N LYS A 27 -4.41 -32.60 -1.46
CA LYS A 27 -4.35 -32.71 -2.93
C LYS A 27 -5.40 -31.81 -3.53
N SER A 28 -4.98 -30.91 -4.41
CA SER A 28 -5.91 -30.07 -5.15
C SER A 28 -6.77 -30.93 -6.09
N THR A 29 -8.08 -30.75 -6.04
CA THR A 29 -9.04 -31.31 -7.01
C THR A 29 -9.17 -30.42 -8.25
N VAL A 30 -8.70 -29.19 -8.16
CA VAL A 30 -8.71 -28.21 -9.27
C VAL A 30 -7.48 -28.41 -10.14
N HIS A 31 -7.64 -28.28 -11.45
CA HIS A 31 -6.57 -28.24 -12.42
C HIS A 31 -6.31 -26.78 -12.79
N PRO A 32 -5.32 -26.10 -12.18
CA PRO A 32 -5.06 -24.71 -12.49
C PRO A 32 -4.55 -24.56 -13.94
N LEU A 33 -4.98 -23.47 -14.58
CA LEU A 33 -4.55 -23.14 -15.95
C LEU A 33 -3.04 -22.84 -16.00
N ARG A 34 -2.49 -22.28 -14.92
CA ARG A 34 -1.07 -21.92 -14.78
C ARG A 34 -0.46 -22.53 -13.51
N LYS A 35 0.85 -22.69 -13.49
CA LYS A 35 1.57 -23.29 -12.36
C LYS A 35 1.71 -22.33 -11.17
N THR A 36 1.80 -21.04 -11.43
CA THR A 36 2.05 -19.98 -10.45
C THR A 36 0.90 -18.96 -10.44
N ILE A 37 0.64 -18.40 -9.28
CA ILE A 37 -0.26 -17.27 -9.09
C ILE A 37 0.60 -16.16 -8.48
N PRO A 38 0.63 -14.94 -9.05
CA PRO A 38 1.32 -13.82 -8.44
C PRO A 38 0.79 -13.53 -7.04
N ILE A 39 1.69 -13.32 -6.08
CA ILE A 39 1.38 -13.04 -4.67
C ILE A 39 1.89 -11.66 -4.34
N TYR A 40 1.01 -10.80 -3.85
CA TYR A 40 1.34 -9.46 -3.40
C TYR A 40 1.15 -9.35 -1.90
N LEU A 41 2.08 -8.71 -1.21
CA LEU A 41 2.00 -8.50 0.24
C LEU A 41 1.59 -7.07 0.55
N GLY A 42 0.50 -6.89 1.32
CA GLY A 42 0.18 -5.61 1.96
C GLY A 42 1.10 -5.40 3.17
N ALA A 43 1.86 -4.32 3.18
CA ALA A 43 2.82 -4.06 4.24
C ALA A 43 3.12 -2.56 4.35
N GLU A 44 3.39 -2.09 5.59
CA GLU A 44 3.69 -0.70 5.89
C GLU A 44 5.05 -0.52 6.60
N GLY A 45 5.46 -1.50 7.38
CA GLY A 45 6.73 -1.46 8.09
C GLY A 45 7.89 -2.01 7.26
N PRO A 46 9.13 -1.50 7.44
CA PRO A 46 10.27 -1.82 6.57
C PRO A 46 10.58 -3.31 6.52
N LYS A 47 10.47 -4.04 7.63
CA LYS A 47 10.74 -5.49 7.66
C LYS A 47 9.78 -6.28 6.78
N ASN A 48 8.49 -5.93 6.78
CA ASN A 48 7.50 -6.63 5.95
C ASN A 48 7.57 -6.17 4.49
N VAL A 49 7.99 -4.92 4.22
CA VAL A 49 8.28 -4.45 2.87
C VAL A 49 9.51 -5.18 2.30
N ALA A 50 10.56 -5.37 3.09
CA ALA A 50 11.70 -6.20 2.70
C ALA A 50 11.27 -7.66 2.43
N LEU A 51 10.42 -8.23 3.29
CA LEU A 51 9.87 -9.57 3.09
C LEU A 51 9.06 -9.68 1.79
N ALA A 52 8.29 -8.65 1.43
CA ALA A 52 7.61 -8.60 0.13
C ALA A 52 8.63 -8.69 -1.03
N GLY A 53 9.70 -7.90 -0.99
CA GLY A 53 10.78 -7.94 -1.98
C GLY A 53 11.46 -9.30 -2.09
N GLU A 54 11.65 -9.99 -0.96
CA GLU A 54 12.28 -11.31 -0.91
C GLU A 54 11.38 -12.42 -1.46
N LEU A 55 10.14 -12.51 -0.98
CA LEU A 55 9.30 -13.70 -1.15
C LEU A 55 8.13 -13.53 -2.12
N CYS A 56 7.74 -12.30 -2.47
CA CYS A 56 6.54 -12.03 -3.24
C CYS A 56 6.84 -11.54 -4.66
N ASP A 57 5.78 -11.46 -5.46
CA ASP A 57 5.81 -10.91 -6.81
C ASP A 57 5.49 -9.41 -6.82
N GLY A 58 4.95 -8.89 -5.71
CA GLY A 58 4.66 -7.47 -5.57
C GLY A 58 4.34 -7.03 -4.15
N TRP A 59 4.21 -5.72 -4.00
CA TRP A 59 3.89 -5.03 -2.75
C TRP A 59 2.70 -4.08 -2.93
N LEU A 60 1.85 -4.01 -1.91
CA LEU A 60 0.68 -3.14 -1.86
C LEU A 60 0.84 -2.15 -0.70
N PRO A 61 1.46 -0.97 -0.90
CA PRO A 61 1.44 0.12 0.06
C PRO A 61 0.03 0.73 0.18
N LEU A 62 -0.37 1.22 1.36
CA LEU A 62 -1.66 1.89 1.48
C LEU A 62 -1.53 3.42 1.44
N PHE A 63 -0.61 4.00 2.16
CA PHE A 63 -0.41 5.47 2.22
C PHE A 63 1.02 5.82 1.81
N PHE A 64 1.31 5.60 0.54
CA PHE A 64 2.61 5.95 -0.02
C PHE A 64 2.68 7.45 -0.32
N ALA A 65 3.75 8.10 0.11
CA ALA A 65 4.08 9.47 -0.27
C ALA A 65 5.33 9.47 -1.15
N PRO A 66 5.31 10.08 -2.35
CA PRO A 66 6.48 10.12 -3.24
C PRO A 66 7.75 10.65 -2.58
N LYS A 67 7.66 11.60 -1.65
CA LYS A 67 8.82 12.14 -0.92
C LYS A 67 9.55 11.09 -0.07
N ASP A 68 8.84 10.05 0.38
CA ASP A 68 9.38 8.98 1.23
C ASP A 68 9.84 7.76 0.42
N ASN A 69 9.92 7.89 -0.91
CA ASN A 69 10.30 6.82 -1.82
C ASN A 69 11.58 6.10 -1.40
N HIS A 70 12.62 6.85 -0.98
CA HIS A 70 13.92 6.30 -0.56
C HIS A 70 13.78 5.30 0.60
N PHE A 71 12.92 5.57 1.57
CA PHE A 71 12.70 4.69 2.71
C PHE A 71 12.19 3.30 2.26
N TYR A 72 11.26 3.28 1.33
CA TYR A 72 10.70 2.03 0.81
C TYR A 72 11.62 1.35 -0.20
N ALA A 73 12.35 2.13 -1.01
CA ALA A 73 13.37 1.62 -1.92
C ALA A 73 14.48 0.88 -1.16
N ASP A 74 14.93 1.42 -0.03
CA ASP A 74 15.94 0.78 0.82
C ASP A 74 15.41 -0.55 1.39
N ALA A 75 14.18 -0.56 1.91
CA ALA A 75 13.56 -1.78 2.44
C ALA A 75 13.37 -2.85 1.36
N LEU A 76 12.89 -2.48 0.17
CA LEU A 76 12.76 -3.40 -0.97
C LEU A 76 14.13 -3.93 -1.41
N ASN A 77 15.16 -3.09 -1.41
CA ASN A 77 16.52 -3.48 -1.77
C ASN A 77 17.13 -4.51 -0.81
N GLU A 78 16.77 -4.47 0.48
CA GLU A 78 17.14 -5.54 1.42
C GLU A 78 16.53 -6.88 0.98
N GLY A 79 15.23 -6.90 0.67
CA GLY A 79 14.53 -8.09 0.21
C GLY A 79 15.03 -8.58 -1.16
N PHE A 80 15.24 -7.68 -2.12
CA PHE A 80 15.80 -8.02 -3.43
C PHE A 80 17.20 -8.63 -3.33
N ALA A 81 18.04 -8.10 -2.43
CA ALA A 81 19.37 -8.67 -2.19
C ALA A 81 19.29 -10.10 -1.64
N ALA A 82 18.36 -10.37 -0.71
CA ALA A 82 18.14 -11.71 -0.16
C ALA A 82 17.66 -12.70 -1.23
N ALA A 83 16.82 -12.25 -2.15
CA ALA A 83 16.26 -13.06 -3.25
C ALA A 83 17.18 -13.14 -4.50
N GLY A 84 18.27 -12.38 -4.53
CA GLY A 84 19.13 -12.28 -5.73
C GLY A 84 18.48 -11.55 -6.91
N LYS A 85 17.47 -10.69 -6.63
CA LYS A 85 16.79 -9.86 -7.63
C LYS A 85 17.57 -8.58 -7.93
N PRO A 86 17.41 -7.97 -9.13
CA PRO A 86 17.96 -6.66 -9.44
C PRO A 86 17.47 -5.58 -8.45
N ARG A 87 18.41 -4.72 -8.01
CA ARG A 87 18.16 -3.68 -7.02
C ARG A 87 17.67 -2.38 -7.67
N ILE A 88 16.87 -1.62 -6.92
CA ILE A 88 16.51 -0.25 -7.24
C ILE A 88 17.78 0.61 -7.25
N GLY A 89 17.97 1.36 -8.33
CA GLY A 89 19.10 2.25 -8.51
C GLY A 89 18.90 3.65 -7.92
N PRO A 90 19.83 4.59 -8.22
CA PRO A 90 19.74 5.97 -7.76
C PRO A 90 18.54 6.76 -8.31
N ASP A 91 17.92 6.30 -9.38
CA ASP A 91 16.68 6.86 -9.96
C ASP A 91 15.43 6.58 -9.12
N GLY A 92 15.54 5.69 -8.12
CA GLY A 92 14.46 5.35 -7.21
C GLY A 92 13.38 4.44 -7.81
N LYS A 93 13.63 3.86 -8.99
CA LYS A 93 12.65 3.03 -9.74
C LYS A 93 12.99 1.54 -9.69
N ILE A 94 11.95 0.71 -9.79
CA ILE A 94 12.11 -0.73 -10.06
C ILE A 94 12.71 -0.88 -11.46
N PRO A 95 13.87 -1.54 -11.63
CA PRO A 95 14.46 -1.70 -12.95
C PRO A 95 13.67 -2.71 -13.80
N ASP A 96 13.63 -2.51 -15.11
CA ASP A 96 12.92 -3.39 -16.08
C ASP A 96 13.34 -4.86 -16.00
N SER A 97 14.54 -5.13 -15.49
CA SER A 97 15.04 -6.50 -15.27
C SER A 97 14.49 -7.16 -14.00
N ASN A 98 13.63 -6.49 -13.23
CA ASN A 98 12.99 -7.00 -12.03
C ASN A 98 11.47 -6.96 -12.21
N ASP A 99 10.86 -8.13 -12.33
CA ASP A 99 9.40 -8.30 -12.56
C ASP A 99 8.55 -7.94 -11.33
N PHE A 100 9.13 -7.36 -10.28
CA PHE A 100 8.42 -7.00 -9.07
C PHE A 100 7.52 -5.79 -9.27
N GLU A 101 6.26 -5.88 -8.85
CA GLU A 101 5.30 -4.80 -8.98
C GLU A 101 5.02 -4.11 -7.65
N VAL A 102 4.88 -2.78 -7.68
CA VAL A 102 4.38 -1.97 -6.56
C VAL A 102 3.06 -1.34 -6.98
N VAL A 103 1.95 -1.88 -6.46
CA VAL A 103 0.60 -1.44 -6.79
C VAL A 103 0.06 -0.58 -5.66
N CYS A 104 0.03 0.73 -5.88
CA CYS A 104 -0.37 1.71 -4.87
C CYS A 104 -1.80 2.21 -5.09
N PRO A 105 -2.74 1.98 -4.15
CA PRO A 105 -4.03 2.65 -4.18
C PRO A 105 -3.86 4.15 -3.96
N VAL A 106 -4.42 4.95 -4.85
CA VAL A 106 -4.43 6.41 -4.74
C VAL A 106 -5.84 6.97 -4.91
N SER A 107 -6.23 7.86 -4.02
CA SER A 107 -7.47 8.62 -4.18
C SER A 107 -7.26 9.76 -5.16
N ILE A 108 -8.01 9.78 -6.25
CA ILE A 108 -8.01 10.89 -7.22
C ILE A 108 -9.38 11.59 -7.13
N VAL A 109 -9.36 12.87 -6.72
CA VAL A 109 -10.58 13.64 -6.48
C VAL A 109 -10.51 14.99 -7.20
N PRO A 110 -10.95 15.05 -8.46
CA PRO A 110 -11.04 16.30 -9.19
C PRO A 110 -12.12 17.22 -8.60
N ASP A 111 -11.76 18.45 -8.30
CA ASP A 111 -12.66 19.53 -7.87
C ASP A 111 -11.95 20.86 -8.12
N SER A 112 -12.68 21.90 -8.50
CA SER A 112 -12.12 23.26 -8.63
C SER A 112 -11.71 23.86 -7.29
N ASP A 113 -12.31 23.38 -6.20
CA ASP A 113 -12.03 23.74 -4.81
C ASP A 113 -11.23 22.60 -4.17
N ILE A 114 -9.95 22.81 -3.95
CA ILE A 114 -9.04 21.81 -3.42
C ILE A 114 -9.40 21.36 -2.00
N GLU A 115 -9.94 22.27 -1.17
CA GLU A 115 -10.38 21.93 0.19
C GLU A 115 -11.58 20.99 0.17
N LYS A 116 -12.54 21.22 -0.74
CA LYS A 116 -13.66 20.29 -0.94
C LYS A 116 -13.21 18.94 -1.47
N ALA A 117 -12.20 18.91 -2.32
CA ALA A 117 -11.59 17.65 -2.76
C ALA A 117 -10.95 16.91 -1.58
N ALA A 118 -10.16 17.60 -0.78
CA ALA A 118 -9.49 17.05 0.40
C ALA A 118 -10.48 16.54 1.45
N ASP A 119 -11.61 17.22 1.65
CA ASP A 119 -12.67 16.82 2.59
C ASP A 119 -13.27 15.44 2.26
N LYS A 120 -13.21 15.01 0.99
CA LYS A 120 -13.64 13.67 0.59
C LYS A 120 -12.63 12.57 0.98
N VAL A 121 -11.36 12.93 1.19
CA VAL A 121 -10.26 12.02 1.57
C VAL A 121 -10.06 11.96 3.09
N ARG A 122 -10.17 13.09 3.78
CA ARG A 122 -9.93 13.23 5.22
C ARG A 122 -10.61 12.17 6.11
N PRO A 123 -11.88 11.76 5.89
CA PRO A 123 -12.52 10.75 6.71
C PRO A 123 -11.84 9.39 6.68
N MET A 124 -11.31 8.98 5.52
CA MET A 124 -10.55 7.74 5.37
C MET A 124 -9.23 7.85 6.14
N LEU A 125 -8.48 8.94 6.00
CA LEU A 125 -7.24 9.16 6.74
C LEU A 125 -7.49 9.14 8.25
N ALA A 126 -8.54 9.82 8.73
CA ALA A 126 -8.92 9.83 10.14
C ALA A 126 -9.26 8.42 10.67
N LEU A 127 -9.95 7.60 9.87
CA LEU A 127 -10.24 6.21 10.22
C LEU A 127 -8.96 5.41 10.44
N TYR A 128 -8.01 5.51 9.53
CA TYR A 128 -6.76 4.73 9.59
C TYR A 128 -5.82 5.22 10.70
N MET A 129 -5.71 6.54 10.90
CA MET A 129 -4.93 7.09 12.02
C MET A 129 -5.53 6.74 13.38
N GLY A 130 -6.87 6.82 13.50
CA GLY A 130 -7.55 6.78 14.79
C GLY A 130 -8.29 5.48 15.11
N GLY A 131 -8.74 4.72 14.10
CA GLY A 131 -9.71 3.64 14.29
C GLY A 131 -9.28 2.24 13.86
N MET A 132 -8.23 2.09 13.07
CA MET A 132 -7.83 0.78 12.51
C MET A 132 -6.89 -0.04 13.38
N GLY A 133 -6.54 0.43 14.56
CA GLY A 133 -5.70 -0.30 15.51
C GLY A 133 -5.86 0.21 16.93
N ALA A 134 -5.43 -0.60 17.90
CA ALA A 134 -5.36 -0.16 19.27
C ALA A 134 -4.30 0.94 19.45
N LYS A 135 -4.47 1.79 20.45
CA LYS A 135 -3.46 2.80 20.81
C LYS A 135 -2.12 2.10 21.10
N GLY A 136 -1.06 2.54 20.43
CA GLY A 136 0.26 1.94 20.53
C GLY A 136 0.48 0.66 19.70
N ALA A 137 -0.52 0.25 18.90
CA ALA A 137 -0.43 -0.90 18.00
C ALA A 137 -1.15 -0.64 16.66
N ASN A 138 -1.13 0.60 16.19
CA ASN A 138 -1.68 1.00 14.90
C ASN A 138 -0.55 1.33 13.93
N PHE A 139 -0.18 0.38 13.08
CA PHE A 139 0.89 0.55 12.10
C PHE A 139 0.57 1.58 11.01
N HIS A 140 -0.70 1.87 10.74
CA HIS A 140 -1.08 2.97 9.83
C HIS A 140 -0.80 4.34 10.46
N TYR A 141 -1.06 4.50 11.76
CA TYR A 141 -0.66 5.69 12.51
C TYR A 141 0.85 5.94 12.37
N ASP A 142 1.67 4.89 12.46
CA ASP A 142 3.13 4.98 12.35
C ASP A 142 3.58 5.47 10.96
N VAL A 143 2.81 5.19 9.89
CA VAL A 143 3.08 5.72 8.54
C VAL A 143 3.03 7.23 8.55
N PHE A 144 1.97 7.83 9.10
CA PHE A 144 1.82 9.28 9.14
C PHE A 144 2.85 9.95 10.07
N CYS A 145 3.26 9.28 11.12
CA CYS A 145 4.37 9.73 11.97
C CYS A 145 5.69 9.80 11.19
N ARG A 146 5.98 8.78 10.37
CA ARG A 146 7.17 8.77 9.50
C ARG A 146 7.14 9.88 8.45
N MET A 147 5.96 10.23 7.94
CA MET A 147 5.77 11.36 7.03
C MET A 147 5.99 12.73 7.71
N GLY A 148 6.22 12.77 9.03
CA GLY A 148 6.43 14.00 9.80
C GLY A 148 5.17 14.61 10.41
N TYR A 149 4.05 13.87 10.45
CA TYR A 149 2.77 14.35 10.95
C TYR A 149 2.38 13.75 12.31
N GLN A 150 3.35 13.49 13.19
CA GLN A 150 3.14 12.92 14.52
C GLN A 150 2.05 13.67 15.31
N ASP A 151 2.18 15.01 15.44
CA ASP A 151 1.23 15.81 16.23
C ASP A 151 -0.19 15.76 15.67
N VAL A 152 -0.32 15.70 14.33
CA VAL A 152 -1.62 15.53 13.65
C VAL A 152 -2.19 14.15 13.94
N ALA A 153 -1.38 13.10 13.81
CA ALA A 153 -1.80 11.72 14.06
C ALA A 153 -2.24 11.51 15.51
N ASP A 154 -1.51 12.07 16.48
CA ASP A 154 -1.87 12.07 17.89
C ASP A 154 -3.24 12.70 18.13
N LYS A 155 -3.46 13.89 17.57
CA LYS A 155 -4.72 14.62 17.73
C LYS A 155 -5.89 13.93 17.06
N VAL A 156 -5.67 13.42 15.86
CA VAL A 156 -6.69 12.64 15.13
C VAL A 156 -7.07 11.38 15.92
N GLN A 157 -6.10 10.63 16.41
CA GLN A 157 -6.36 9.42 17.21
C GLN A 157 -7.12 9.73 18.50
N GLU A 158 -6.73 10.79 19.23
CA GLU A 158 -7.44 11.25 20.44
C GLU A 158 -8.91 11.53 20.15
N LEU A 159 -9.20 12.38 19.16
CA LEU A 159 -10.56 12.78 18.81
C LEU A 159 -11.37 11.59 18.28
N TYR A 160 -10.76 10.75 17.45
CA TYR A 160 -11.44 9.59 16.88
C TYR A 160 -11.88 8.59 17.95
N LEU A 161 -11.01 8.30 18.93
CA LEU A 161 -11.32 7.40 20.06
C LEU A 161 -12.37 7.98 21.02
N GLN A 162 -12.51 9.33 21.06
CA GLN A 162 -13.62 10.00 21.76
C GLN A 162 -14.95 9.98 20.97
N GLY A 163 -14.96 9.38 19.78
CA GLY A 163 -16.15 9.38 18.90
C GLY A 163 -16.36 10.67 18.09
N LYS A 164 -15.45 11.65 18.20
CA LYS A 164 -15.50 12.95 17.51
C LYS A 164 -14.91 12.86 16.10
N LYS A 165 -15.47 11.96 15.27
CA LYS A 165 -14.90 11.62 13.96
C LYS A 165 -14.84 12.80 12.98
N ALA A 166 -15.83 13.68 13.01
CA ALA A 166 -15.85 14.88 12.16
C ALA A 166 -14.74 15.87 12.55
N GLU A 167 -14.53 16.09 13.87
CA GLU A 167 -13.46 16.95 14.36
C GLU A 167 -12.08 16.32 14.04
N ALA A 168 -11.94 14.99 14.19
CA ALA A 168 -10.73 14.26 13.82
C ALA A 168 -10.39 14.47 12.34
N SER A 169 -11.36 14.32 11.43
CA SER A 169 -11.16 14.57 10.00
C SER A 169 -10.75 16.01 9.71
N ALA A 170 -11.42 16.98 10.35
CA ALA A 170 -11.11 18.40 10.17
C ALA A 170 -9.71 18.82 10.70
N THR A 171 -9.10 18.01 11.56
CA THR A 171 -7.74 18.25 12.05
C THR A 171 -6.67 17.97 10.98
N ILE A 172 -6.97 17.16 9.97
CA ILE A 172 -6.02 16.75 8.95
C ILE A 172 -5.75 17.90 7.98
N PRO A 173 -4.51 18.43 7.90
CA PRO A 173 -4.18 19.54 7.01
C PRO A 173 -4.21 19.11 5.54
N LEU A 174 -4.50 20.07 4.65
CA LEU A 174 -4.46 19.87 3.20
C LEU A 174 -3.12 19.27 2.76
N ALA A 175 -2.00 19.77 3.27
CA ALA A 175 -0.67 19.30 2.94
C ALA A 175 -0.48 17.79 3.14
N LEU A 176 -1.06 17.21 4.20
CA LEU A 176 -1.02 15.76 4.39
C LEU A 176 -1.88 15.00 3.38
N VAL A 177 -3.03 15.55 3.01
CA VAL A 177 -3.88 14.94 1.99
C VAL A 177 -3.15 14.90 0.64
N GLU A 178 -2.47 16.00 0.26
CA GLU A 178 -1.71 16.11 -0.99
C GLU A 178 -0.47 15.19 -1.04
N GLU A 179 0.02 14.70 0.09
CA GLU A 179 1.11 13.73 0.14
C GLU A 179 0.68 12.32 -0.34
N VAL A 180 -0.58 11.94 -0.08
CA VAL A 180 -1.06 10.57 -0.28
C VAL A 180 -2.25 10.46 -1.24
N ALA A 181 -2.69 11.58 -1.81
CA ALA A 181 -3.83 11.66 -2.71
C ALA A 181 -3.64 12.75 -3.76
N LEU A 182 -4.31 12.60 -4.88
CA LEU A 182 -4.34 13.56 -5.97
C LEU A 182 -5.66 14.34 -5.92
N VAL A 183 -5.63 15.57 -5.43
CA VAL A 183 -6.82 16.37 -5.15
C VAL A 183 -6.75 17.75 -5.79
N GLY A 184 -7.89 18.27 -6.23
CA GLY A 184 -8.02 19.63 -6.77
C GLY A 184 -8.31 19.68 -8.28
N PRO A 185 -8.02 20.81 -8.95
CA PRO A 185 -8.22 20.95 -10.39
C PRO A 185 -7.42 19.94 -11.21
N LEU A 186 -7.96 19.48 -12.35
CA LEU A 186 -7.32 18.47 -13.21
C LEU A 186 -5.88 18.84 -13.59
N GLY A 187 -5.62 20.10 -13.93
CA GLY A 187 -4.25 20.54 -14.27
C GLY A 187 -3.25 20.34 -13.12
N LYS A 188 -3.68 20.55 -11.87
CA LYS A 188 -2.87 20.24 -10.68
C LYS A 188 -2.67 18.74 -10.51
N ILE A 189 -3.74 17.95 -10.70
CA ILE A 189 -3.65 16.48 -10.60
C ILE A 189 -2.65 15.95 -11.64
N THR A 190 -2.68 16.44 -12.87
CA THR A 190 -1.71 16.07 -13.91
C THR A 190 -0.28 16.42 -13.52
N GLU A 191 -0.06 17.60 -12.95
CA GLU A 191 1.26 18.02 -12.46
C GLU A 191 1.73 17.13 -11.29
N ASP A 192 0.84 16.86 -10.33
CA ASP A 192 1.18 16.05 -9.17
C ASP A 192 1.44 14.57 -9.52
N LEU A 193 0.81 14.04 -10.56
CA LEU A 193 1.06 12.68 -11.06
C LEU A 193 2.54 12.46 -11.43
N THR A 194 3.22 13.48 -11.96
CA THR A 194 4.64 13.36 -12.34
C THR A 194 5.54 13.01 -11.16
N LYS A 195 5.14 13.36 -9.92
CA LYS A 195 5.90 13.02 -8.71
C LYS A 195 5.92 11.51 -8.43
N TRP A 196 4.95 10.77 -8.95
CA TRP A 196 4.84 9.33 -8.78
C TRP A 196 5.68 8.56 -9.80
N GLU A 197 5.98 9.17 -10.94
CA GLU A 197 6.76 8.54 -12.02
C GLU A 197 8.21 8.24 -11.61
N ASP A 198 8.76 9.01 -10.66
CA ASP A 198 10.12 8.86 -10.17
C ASP A 198 10.19 8.12 -8.83
N THR A 199 9.34 7.10 -8.68
CA THR A 199 9.24 6.29 -7.46
C THR A 199 9.29 4.79 -7.76
N VAL A 200 9.28 3.97 -6.70
CA VAL A 200 9.15 2.51 -6.80
C VAL A 200 7.77 2.06 -7.28
N VAL A 201 6.78 2.95 -7.30
CA VAL A 201 5.41 2.60 -7.70
C VAL A 201 5.37 2.32 -9.20
N THR A 202 4.96 1.10 -9.55
CA THR A 202 4.83 0.67 -10.97
C THR A 202 3.41 0.81 -11.47
N THR A 203 2.43 0.80 -10.57
CA THR A 203 1.01 0.82 -10.93
C THR A 203 0.23 1.65 -9.90
N LEU A 204 -0.51 2.66 -10.35
CA LEU A 204 -1.50 3.35 -9.52
C LEU A 204 -2.86 2.65 -9.63
N GLN A 205 -3.39 2.19 -8.49
CA GLN A 205 -4.72 1.61 -8.43
C GLN A 205 -5.74 2.72 -8.15
N VAL A 206 -6.56 3.02 -9.13
CA VAL A 206 -7.58 4.08 -9.07
C VAL A 206 -8.97 3.48 -8.96
N SER A 207 -9.84 4.10 -8.14
CA SER A 207 -11.24 3.72 -7.99
C SER A 207 -12.13 4.94 -8.23
N GLY A 208 -13.25 4.74 -8.91
CA GLY A 208 -14.19 5.81 -9.18
C GLY A 208 -15.35 5.41 -10.08
N SER A 209 -16.19 6.39 -10.44
CA SER A 209 -17.22 6.19 -11.46
C SER A 209 -16.58 6.01 -12.85
N PRO A 210 -17.27 5.37 -13.80
CA PRO A 210 -16.76 5.25 -15.17
C PRO A 210 -16.32 6.59 -15.78
N ALA A 211 -17.10 7.66 -15.57
CA ALA A 211 -16.76 8.99 -16.08
C ALA A 211 -15.46 9.55 -15.44
N LEU A 212 -15.24 9.31 -14.16
CA LEU A 212 -13.97 9.69 -13.51
C LEU A 212 -12.79 8.91 -14.09
N LEU A 213 -12.95 7.60 -14.28
CA LEU A 213 -11.89 6.75 -14.83
C LEU A 213 -11.56 7.13 -16.28
N GLU A 214 -12.55 7.47 -17.09
CA GLU A 214 -12.36 8.01 -18.45
C GLU A 214 -11.54 9.32 -18.40
N THR A 215 -11.94 10.27 -17.55
CA THR A 215 -11.20 11.54 -17.39
C THR A 215 -9.75 11.32 -16.96
N ILE A 216 -9.50 10.39 -16.01
CA ILE A 216 -8.13 10.09 -15.57
C ILE A 216 -7.33 9.41 -16.67
N ALA A 217 -7.93 8.48 -17.43
CA ALA A 217 -7.28 7.83 -18.56
C ALA A 217 -6.86 8.85 -19.63
N GLU A 218 -7.70 9.84 -19.94
CA GLU A 218 -7.35 10.92 -20.86
C GLU A 218 -6.15 11.72 -20.38
N VAL A 219 -6.07 12.01 -19.07
CA VAL A 219 -4.94 12.73 -18.46
C VAL A 219 -3.63 11.93 -18.50
N VAL A 220 -3.70 10.63 -18.27
CA VAL A 220 -2.50 9.78 -18.18
C VAL A 220 -2.00 9.34 -19.55
N LEU A 221 -2.88 9.21 -20.56
CA LEU A 221 -2.54 8.72 -21.89
C LEU A 221 -2.29 9.85 -22.92
N SER A 222 -2.46 11.13 -22.53
CA SER A 222 -2.17 12.29 -23.36
C SER A 222 -0.70 12.69 -23.30
#